data_c3f7c24e9c9d3df3158800e6fbe750fe
#
_entry.id   c3f7c24e9c9d3df3158800e6fbe750fe
#
_cell.length_a   1.000
_cell.length_b   1.000
_cell.length_c   1.000
_cell.angle_alpha   90.00
_cell.angle_beta   90.00
_cell.angle_gamma   90.00
#
_symmetry.space_group_name_H-M   'P 1'
#
loop_
_entity.id
_entity.type
_entity.pdbx_description
1 polymer ?
#
loop_
_entity_poly.entity_id
_entity_poly.type
_entity_poly.pdbx_seq_one_letter_code
_entity_poly.pdbx_strand_id
1 'polypeptide(L)'
;MSRTDPHQPLLSVRGLTRTWDGVHGCHDVSFDLFPGEVLCVVGESGSGKSTLLQAVSWQAAPESGSVRYDTREQGLVDLATLSDARLRLLARTDWGFVRQNARDGLRMRVSAGANIAERLMAVGGRHYGELREVAGTWMEKMELDLGRLDDAPASFSGGMQQRLQIARNLVTHPRLVFMDEPTASLDVSVQARLLDLLRRLVADLGLAAII
;
A
#
# COMPACT_ATOMS: atom_id res chain seq x y z
N MET A 1 7.78 -10.86 -21.09
CA MET A 1 6.39 -10.66 -20.67
C MET A 1 5.90 -11.96 -20.05
N SER A 2 5.96 -12.07 -18.73
CA SER A 2 5.40 -13.24 -18.02
C SER A 2 3.87 -13.20 -18.16
N ARG A 3 3.28 -14.24 -18.76
CA ARG A 3 1.83 -14.43 -18.79
C ARG A 3 1.39 -14.70 -17.34
N THR A 4 0.78 -13.74 -16.69
CA THR A 4 0.01 -14.01 -15.48
C THR A 4 -1.14 -14.93 -15.85
N ASP A 5 -1.15 -16.13 -15.29
CA ASP A 5 -2.31 -17.04 -15.41
C ASP A 5 -3.48 -16.35 -14.69
N PRO A 6 -4.60 -16.04 -15.37
CA PRO A 6 -5.73 -15.36 -14.74
C PRO A 6 -6.38 -16.20 -13.62
N HIS A 7 -6.04 -17.48 -13.51
CA HIS A 7 -6.50 -18.37 -12.44
C HIS A 7 -5.52 -18.46 -11.26
N GLN A 8 -4.33 -17.85 -11.35
CA GLN A 8 -3.37 -17.87 -10.26
C GLN A 8 -3.57 -16.65 -9.36
N PRO A 9 -3.77 -16.83 -8.03
CA PRO A 9 -3.88 -15.70 -7.13
C PRO A 9 -2.57 -14.91 -7.07
N LEU A 10 -2.67 -13.59 -6.96
CA LEU A 10 -1.55 -12.70 -6.66
C LEU A 10 -1.06 -12.92 -5.23
N LEU A 11 -2.00 -13.14 -4.30
CA LEU A 11 -1.73 -13.39 -2.89
C LEU A 11 -2.64 -14.52 -2.42
N SER A 12 -2.07 -15.50 -1.70
CA SER A 12 -2.80 -16.63 -1.12
C SER A 12 -2.46 -16.74 0.36
N VAL A 13 -3.46 -16.66 1.22
CA VAL A 13 -3.33 -16.72 2.68
C VAL A 13 -4.07 -17.96 3.17
N ARG A 14 -3.43 -18.75 4.05
CA ARG A 14 -4.03 -19.99 4.59
C ARG A 14 -3.73 -20.11 6.08
N GLY A 15 -4.79 -20.23 6.87
CA GLY A 15 -4.73 -20.49 8.30
C GLY A 15 -3.95 -19.46 9.09
N LEU A 16 -3.91 -18.20 8.61
CA LEU A 16 -3.06 -17.14 9.16
C LEU A 16 -3.52 -16.77 10.56
N THR A 17 -2.61 -16.88 11.52
CA THR A 17 -2.81 -16.43 12.91
C THR A 17 -1.70 -15.52 13.32
N ARG A 18 -2.06 -14.36 13.85
CA ARG A 18 -1.17 -13.40 14.49
C ARG A 18 -1.87 -12.70 15.63
N THR A 19 -1.28 -12.79 16.82
CA THR A 19 -1.73 -12.10 18.03
C THR A 19 -0.65 -11.17 18.54
N TRP A 20 -0.99 -10.22 19.42
CA TRP A 20 -0.05 -9.31 20.06
C TRP A 20 0.01 -9.49 21.57
N ASP A 21 -0.94 -10.25 22.15
CA ASP A 21 -0.99 -10.61 23.58
C ASP A 21 -1.43 -12.07 23.80
N GLY A 22 -1.41 -12.88 22.74
CA GLY A 22 -1.90 -14.26 22.74
C GLY A 22 -3.40 -14.41 22.57
N VAL A 23 -4.17 -13.33 22.55
CA VAL A 23 -5.64 -13.32 22.45
C VAL A 23 -6.13 -12.41 21.34
N HIS A 24 -5.67 -11.16 21.34
CA HIS A 24 -6.13 -10.15 20.38
C HIS A 24 -5.30 -10.17 19.10
N GLY A 25 -5.98 -10.20 17.96
CA GLY A 25 -5.34 -10.23 16.65
C GLY A 25 -6.24 -10.85 15.58
N CYS A 26 -5.66 -11.59 14.66
CA CYS A 26 -6.38 -12.36 13.65
C CYS A 26 -6.09 -13.86 13.84
N HIS A 27 -7.11 -14.70 13.66
CA HIS A 27 -7.04 -16.13 13.89
C HIS A 27 -7.58 -16.91 12.71
N ASP A 28 -6.84 -17.91 12.22
CA ASP A 28 -7.23 -18.87 11.18
C ASP A 28 -7.83 -18.21 9.92
N VAL A 29 -7.21 -17.09 9.47
CA VAL A 29 -7.70 -16.34 8.31
C VAL A 29 -7.18 -16.95 7.02
N SER A 30 -8.10 -17.22 6.08
CA SER A 30 -7.78 -17.80 4.78
C SER A 30 -8.53 -17.05 3.66
N PHE A 31 -7.81 -16.64 2.61
CA PHE A 31 -8.38 -16.04 1.40
C PHE A 31 -7.38 -16.08 0.25
N ASP A 32 -7.89 -15.87 -0.95
CA ASP A 32 -7.11 -15.59 -2.14
C ASP A 32 -7.44 -14.18 -2.66
N LEU A 33 -6.46 -13.48 -3.21
CA LEU A 33 -6.61 -12.20 -3.87
C LEU A 33 -6.01 -12.30 -5.27
N PHE A 34 -6.79 -11.92 -6.27
CA PHE A 34 -6.37 -11.99 -7.67
C PHE A 34 -5.89 -10.63 -8.19
N PRO A 35 -5.09 -10.60 -9.28
CA PRO A 35 -4.69 -9.34 -9.90
C PRO A 35 -5.88 -8.45 -10.25
N GLY A 36 -5.83 -7.16 -9.88
CA GLY A 36 -6.90 -6.20 -10.13
C GLY A 36 -8.11 -6.30 -9.18
N GLU A 37 -8.08 -7.19 -8.21
CA GLU A 37 -9.15 -7.37 -7.24
C GLU A 37 -8.99 -6.45 -6.02
N VAL A 38 -10.12 -6.01 -5.46
CA VAL A 38 -10.17 -5.27 -4.19
C VAL A 38 -10.85 -6.14 -3.13
N LEU A 39 -10.09 -6.52 -2.11
CA LEU A 39 -10.58 -7.22 -0.93
C LEU A 39 -10.85 -6.22 0.20
N CYS A 40 -12.11 -6.13 0.65
CA CYS A 40 -12.46 -5.30 1.79
C CYS A 40 -12.51 -6.13 3.08
N VAL A 41 -11.75 -5.69 4.10
CA VAL A 41 -11.77 -6.28 5.45
C VAL A 41 -12.63 -5.39 6.34
N VAL A 42 -13.77 -5.90 6.78
CA VAL A 42 -14.73 -5.17 7.61
C VAL A 42 -14.81 -5.76 9.02
N GLY A 43 -15.03 -4.92 10.00
CA GLY A 43 -15.15 -5.32 11.41
C GLY A 43 -15.03 -4.12 12.34
N GLU A 44 -15.40 -4.31 13.59
CA GLU A 44 -15.33 -3.29 14.63
C GLU A 44 -13.88 -2.83 14.90
N SER A 45 -13.74 -1.68 15.59
CA SER A 45 -12.42 -1.25 16.06
C SER A 45 -11.85 -2.30 17.03
N GLY A 46 -10.58 -2.65 16.86
CA GLY A 46 -9.92 -3.68 17.68
C GLY A 46 -10.14 -5.14 17.22
N SER A 47 -10.92 -5.39 16.13
CA SER A 47 -11.17 -6.75 15.63
C SER A 47 -9.97 -7.43 14.95
N GLY A 48 -8.81 -6.79 14.90
CA GLY A 48 -7.59 -7.37 14.34
C GLY A 48 -7.32 -7.02 12.87
N LYS A 49 -8.06 -6.10 12.23
CA LYS A 49 -7.85 -5.68 10.82
C LYS A 49 -6.42 -5.22 10.53
N SER A 50 -5.90 -4.30 11.32
CA SER A 50 -4.53 -3.79 11.18
C SER A 50 -3.49 -4.89 11.45
N THR A 51 -3.76 -5.81 12.39
CA THR A 51 -2.90 -6.96 12.67
C THR A 51 -2.86 -7.90 11.45
N LEU A 52 -4.01 -8.17 10.84
CA LEU A 52 -4.09 -8.95 9.60
C LEU A 52 -3.27 -8.30 8.48
N LEU A 53 -3.46 -7.00 8.22
CA LEU A 53 -2.72 -6.28 7.18
C LEU A 53 -1.20 -6.31 7.43
N GLN A 54 -0.77 -6.15 8.69
CA GLN A 54 0.65 -6.24 9.06
C GLN A 54 1.22 -7.64 8.87
N ALA A 55 0.46 -8.68 9.21
CA ALA A 55 0.88 -10.07 9.03
C ALA A 55 0.96 -10.44 7.54
N VAL A 56 -0.06 -10.10 6.75
CA VAL A 56 -0.10 -10.39 5.31
C VAL A 56 0.96 -9.61 4.52
N SER A 57 1.23 -8.36 4.90
CA SER A 57 2.31 -7.54 4.31
C SER A 57 3.71 -7.85 4.87
N TRP A 58 3.83 -8.86 5.72
CA TRP A 58 5.08 -9.29 6.36
C TRP A 58 5.79 -8.20 7.19
N GLN A 59 5.05 -7.17 7.64
CA GLN A 59 5.58 -6.18 8.58
C GLN A 59 5.73 -6.78 9.99
N ALA A 60 4.89 -7.78 10.30
CA ALA A 60 4.99 -8.62 11.48
C ALA A 60 4.78 -10.07 11.04
N ALA A 61 5.77 -10.93 11.22
CA ALA A 61 5.66 -12.33 10.82
C ALA A 61 4.50 -13.03 11.55
N PRO A 62 3.67 -13.84 10.86
CA PRO A 62 2.60 -14.60 11.49
C PRO A 62 3.15 -15.65 12.45
N GLU A 63 2.33 -16.05 13.45
CA GLU A 63 2.66 -17.13 14.40
C GLU A 63 2.41 -18.50 13.77
N SER A 64 1.39 -18.59 12.92
CA SER A 64 1.06 -19.81 12.16
C SER A 64 0.35 -19.47 10.84
N GLY A 65 0.19 -20.48 10.00
CA GLY A 65 -0.36 -20.36 8.66
C GLY A 65 0.70 -19.99 7.62
N SER A 66 0.27 -19.66 6.42
CA SER A 66 1.15 -19.29 5.31
C SER A 66 0.63 -18.10 4.54
N VAL A 67 1.56 -17.27 4.03
CA VAL A 67 1.30 -16.18 3.12
C VAL A 67 2.15 -16.41 1.87
N ARG A 68 1.50 -16.65 0.73
CA ARG A 68 2.17 -16.90 -0.53
C ARG A 68 1.88 -15.76 -1.49
N TYR A 69 2.91 -15.23 -2.12
CA TYR A 69 2.83 -14.11 -3.06
C TYR A 69 3.38 -14.51 -4.44
N ASP A 70 2.66 -14.13 -5.50
CA ASP A 70 3.10 -14.34 -6.89
C ASP A 70 4.17 -13.32 -7.26
N THR A 71 5.43 -13.69 -7.10
CA THR A 71 6.57 -12.84 -7.45
C THR A 71 6.77 -12.82 -8.97
N ARG A 72 7.35 -11.72 -9.50
CA ARG A 72 7.62 -11.57 -10.93
C ARG A 72 8.60 -12.62 -11.49
N GLU A 73 9.44 -13.19 -10.63
CA GLU A 73 10.54 -14.06 -11.04
C GLU A 73 10.27 -15.55 -10.79
N GLN A 74 9.57 -15.89 -9.70
CA GLN A 74 9.48 -17.28 -9.23
C GLN A 74 8.02 -17.78 -9.13
N GLY A 75 7.04 -16.96 -9.52
CA GLY A 75 5.63 -17.28 -9.33
C GLY A 75 5.22 -17.24 -7.84
N LEU A 76 4.27 -18.09 -7.45
CA LEU A 76 3.69 -18.13 -6.12
C LEU A 76 4.64 -18.77 -5.10
N VAL A 77 5.29 -17.97 -4.28
CA VAL A 77 6.26 -18.39 -3.25
C VAL A 77 5.75 -18.07 -1.86
N ASP A 78 6.11 -18.88 -0.87
CA ASP A 78 5.81 -18.62 0.53
C ASP A 78 6.76 -17.54 1.07
N LEU A 79 6.22 -16.47 1.64
CA LEU A 79 7.00 -15.36 2.19
C LEU A 79 7.95 -15.79 3.31
N ALA A 80 7.59 -16.84 4.08
CA ALA A 80 8.42 -17.39 5.14
C ALA A 80 9.74 -17.98 4.61
N THR A 81 9.80 -18.36 3.34
CA THR A 81 11.01 -18.92 2.72
C THR A 81 11.93 -17.86 2.12
N LEU A 82 11.48 -16.61 2.05
CA LEU A 82 12.25 -15.53 1.47
C LEU A 82 13.22 -14.93 2.49
N SER A 83 14.38 -14.51 2.01
CA SER A 83 15.31 -13.73 2.84
C SER A 83 14.75 -12.34 3.12
N ASP A 84 15.18 -11.72 4.23
CA ASP A 84 14.83 -10.33 4.56
C ASP A 84 15.14 -9.33 3.44
N ALA A 85 16.21 -9.58 2.68
CA ALA A 85 16.57 -8.74 1.53
C ALA A 85 15.51 -8.80 0.43
N ARG A 86 14.98 -10.00 0.14
CA ARG A 86 13.89 -10.21 -0.84
C ARG A 86 12.58 -9.60 -0.36
N LEU A 87 12.22 -9.77 0.91
CA LEU A 87 11.02 -9.17 1.50
C LEU A 87 11.10 -7.64 1.44
N ARG A 88 12.24 -7.04 1.78
CA ARG A 88 12.45 -5.59 1.63
C ARG A 88 12.38 -5.13 0.17
N LEU A 89 12.83 -5.94 -0.78
CA LEU A 89 12.70 -5.62 -2.20
C LEU A 89 11.23 -5.60 -2.62
N LEU A 90 10.44 -6.63 -2.29
CA LEU A 90 8.99 -6.67 -2.55
C LEU A 90 8.28 -5.45 -1.96
N ALA A 91 8.58 -5.10 -0.71
CA ALA A 91 7.99 -3.94 -0.05
C ALA A 91 8.31 -2.60 -0.74
N ARG A 92 9.41 -2.53 -1.51
CA ARG A 92 9.82 -1.32 -2.24
C ARG A 92 9.29 -1.26 -3.67
N THR A 93 9.18 -2.41 -4.33
CA THR A 93 8.91 -2.49 -5.78
C THR A 93 7.47 -2.93 -6.09
N ASP A 94 6.97 -3.93 -5.38
CA ASP A 94 5.71 -4.60 -5.70
C ASP A 94 4.56 -4.23 -4.75
N TRP A 95 4.87 -3.69 -3.55
CA TRP A 95 3.87 -3.37 -2.53
C TRP A 95 3.82 -1.90 -2.17
N GLY A 96 2.60 -1.41 -1.93
CA GLY A 96 2.33 -0.15 -1.26
C GLY A 96 1.69 -0.39 0.11
N PHE A 97 1.96 0.47 1.09
CA PHE A 97 1.29 0.42 2.39
C PHE A 97 0.81 1.82 2.79
N VAL A 98 -0.51 2.01 2.78
CA VAL A 98 -1.18 3.25 3.17
C VAL A 98 -1.64 3.10 4.62
N ARG A 99 -1.13 3.95 5.50
CA ARG A 99 -1.43 3.93 6.94
C ARG A 99 -2.69 4.74 7.24
N GLN A 100 -3.37 4.40 8.31
CA GLN A 100 -4.53 5.12 8.83
C GLN A 100 -4.20 6.59 9.08
N ASN A 101 -3.10 6.87 9.78
CA ASN A 101 -2.60 8.23 9.96
C ASN A 101 -1.55 8.54 8.90
N ALA A 102 -1.85 9.48 8.00
CA ALA A 102 -0.95 9.88 6.94
C ALA A 102 0.43 10.37 7.43
N ARG A 103 0.49 10.96 8.63
CA ARG A 103 1.74 11.46 9.21
C ARG A 103 2.77 10.36 9.46
N ASP A 104 2.31 9.14 9.74
CA ASP A 104 3.20 7.99 9.98
C ASP A 104 3.80 7.44 8.69
N GLY A 105 3.22 7.81 7.54
CA GLY A 105 3.68 7.42 6.21
C GLY A 105 4.44 8.52 5.45
N LEU A 106 4.50 9.76 5.99
CA LEU A 106 5.08 10.92 5.33
C LEU A 106 6.22 11.54 6.14
N ARG A 107 7.20 12.10 5.42
CA ARG A 107 8.22 12.97 6.01
C ARG A 107 7.69 14.40 6.10
N MET A 108 7.12 14.76 7.23
CA MET A 108 6.34 15.98 7.43
C MET A 108 7.09 17.29 7.17
N ARG A 109 8.44 17.29 7.18
CA ARG A 109 9.30 18.45 6.97
C ARG A 109 10.02 18.46 5.63
N VAL A 110 9.76 17.47 4.78
CA VAL A 110 10.33 17.33 3.44
C VAL A 110 9.24 17.64 2.43
N SER A 111 9.55 18.28 1.31
CA SER A 111 8.54 18.68 0.32
C SER A 111 7.65 17.53 -0.17
N ALA A 112 6.45 17.85 -0.62
CA ALA A 112 5.49 16.88 -1.17
C ALA A 112 6.11 16.10 -2.33
N GLY A 113 6.74 16.79 -3.28
CA GLY A 113 7.43 16.15 -4.39
C GLY A 113 8.54 15.21 -3.96
N ALA A 114 9.35 15.57 -2.97
CA ALA A 114 10.41 14.71 -2.47
C ALA A 114 9.87 13.51 -1.68
N ASN A 115 8.72 13.63 -1.00
CA ASN A 115 8.02 12.49 -0.40
C ASN A 115 7.63 11.43 -1.44
N ILE A 116 7.11 11.86 -2.60
CA ILE A 116 6.76 10.95 -3.70
C ILE A 116 8.04 10.38 -4.33
N ALA A 117 9.00 11.24 -4.67
CA ALA A 117 10.24 10.87 -5.35
C ALA A 117 11.12 9.89 -4.56
N GLU A 118 11.06 9.91 -3.22
CA GLU A 118 11.83 9.00 -2.36
C GLU A 118 11.61 7.53 -2.71
N ARG A 119 10.37 7.13 -3.04
CA ARG A 119 10.07 5.75 -3.45
C ARG A 119 10.72 5.39 -4.79
N LEU A 120 10.73 6.33 -5.74
CA LEU A 120 11.43 6.15 -7.02
C LEU A 120 12.94 6.04 -6.84
N MET A 121 13.50 6.84 -5.95
CA MET A 121 14.94 6.77 -5.61
C MET A 121 15.29 5.40 -4.99
N ALA A 122 14.40 4.84 -4.19
CA ALA A 122 14.60 3.53 -3.56
C ALA A 122 14.63 2.37 -4.56
N VAL A 123 14.04 2.56 -5.76
CA VAL A 123 14.04 1.57 -6.86
C VAL A 123 15.00 1.93 -8.01
N GLY A 124 15.89 2.91 -7.80
CA GLY A 124 16.97 3.21 -8.74
C GLY A 124 16.87 4.55 -9.47
N GLY A 125 15.79 5.31 -9.32
CA GLY A 125 15.69 6.65 -9.91
C GLY A 125 16.81 7.56 -9.40
N ARG A 126 17.46 8.31 -10.29
CA ARG A 126 18.61 9.18 -9.93
C ARG A 126 18.52 10.58 -10.54
N HIS A 127 17.76 10.75 -11.61
CA HIS A 127 17.69 12.01 -12.32
C HIS A 127 16.64 12.95 -11.68
N TYR A 128 17.10 14.06 -11.08
CA TYR A 128 16.22 14.97 -10.31
C TYR A 128 15.04 15.51 -11.13
N GLY A 129 15.28 15.94 -12.39
CA GLY A 129 14.23 16.49 -13.26
C GLY A 129 13.11 15.47 -13.51
N GLU A 130 13.46 14.24 -13.86
CA GLU A 130 12.50 13.15 -14.08
C GLU A 130 11.74 12.80 -12.80
N LEU A 131 12.43 12.71 -11.67
CA LEU A 131 11.79 12.43 -10.38
C LEU A 131 10.78 13.51 -10.00
N ARG A 132 11.10 14.80 -10.27
CA ARG A 132 10.23 15.94 -10.02
C ARG A 132 9.00 15.92 -10.95
N GLU A 133 9.19 15.64 -12.23
CA GLU A 133 8.13 15.55 -13.22
C GLU A 133 7.13 14.43 -12.85
N VAL A 134 7.64 13.23 -12.55
CA VAL A 134 6.81 12.11 -12.11
C VAL A 134 6.07 12.44 -10.81
N ALA A 135 6.73 13.10 -9.86
CA ALA A 135 6.08 13.52 -8.62
C ALA A 135 4.96 14.53 -8.88
N GLY A 136 5.13 15.47 -9.81
CA GLY A 136 4.10 16.41 -10.24
C GLY A 136 2.90 15.70 -10.86
N THR A 137 3.13 14.77 -11.78
CA THR A 137 2.07 13.94 -12.39
C THR A 137 1.26 13.18 -11.34
N TRP A 138 1.91 12.66 -10.30
CA TRP A 138 1.21 11.97 -9.20
C TRP A 138 0.44 12.92 -8.28
N MET A 139 0.92 14.14 -8.08
CA MET A 139 0.12 15.16 -7.37
C MET A 139 -1.16 15.47 -8.14
N GLU A 140 -1.09 15.69 -9.45
CA GLU A 140 -2.27 15.92 -10.29
C GLU A 140 -3.25 14.74 -10.25
N LYS A 141 -2.77 13.49 -10.40
CA LYS A 141 -3.60 12.28 -10.26
C LYS A 141 -4.31 12.19 -8.92
N MET A 142 -3.70 12.73 -7.86
CA MET A 142 -4.29 12.81 -6.51
C MET A 142 -5.14 14.07 -6.30
N GLU A 143 -5.40 14.87 -7.34
CA GLU A 143 -6.12 16.14 -7.25
C GLU A 143 -5.48 17.09 -6.20
N LEU A 144 -4.15 17.10 -6.13
CA LEU A 144 -3.36 18.02 -5.33
C LEU A 144 -2.84 19.16 -6.22
N ASP A 145 -2.81 20.38 -5.67
CA ASP A 145 -2.30 21.55 -6.39
C ASP A 145 -0.80 21.40 -6.67
N LEU A 146 -0.44 21.43 -7.96
CA LEU A 146 0.95 21.32 -8.41
C LEU A 146 1.82 22.46 -7.89
N GLY A 147 1.24 23.65 -7.66
CA GLY A 147 1.94 24.79 -7.05
C GLY A 147 2.47 24.49 -5.64
N ARG A 148 1.99 23.44 -5.01
CA ARG A 148 2.38 22.99 -3.67
C ARG A 148 3.40 21.84 -3.65
N LEU A 149 3.99 21.53 -4.81
CA LEU A 149 4.97 20.43 -4.96
C LEU A 149 6.18 20.61 -4.01
N ASP A 150 6.57 21.85 -3.77
CA ASP A 150 7.70 22.19 -2.90
C ASP A 150 7.31 22.45 -1.43
N ASP A 151 6.01 22.46 -1.13
CA ASP A 151 5.50 22.60 0.23
C ASP A 151 5.71 21.35 1.07
N ALA A 152 5.94 21.54 2.36
CA ALA A 152 6.00 20.44 3.31
C ALA A 152 4.60 19.94 3.67
N PRO A 153 4.37 18.60 3.83
CA PRO A 153 3.08 18.05 4.21
C PRO A 153 2.52 18.59 5.53
N ALA A 154 3.36 19.16 6.39
CA ALA A 154 2.93 19.82 7.62
C ALA A 154 1.94 21.00 7.37
N SER A 155 1.98 21.63 6.19
CA SER A 155 1.06 22.69 5.78
C SER A 155 -0.22 22.16 5.08
N PHE A 156 -0.34 20.87 4.83
CA PHE A 156 -1.46 20.25 4.14
C PHE A 156 -2.60 19.90 5.11
N SER A 157 -3.84 19.94 4.63
CA SER A 157 -4.97 19.37 5.36
C SER A 157 -4.83 17.86 5.51
N GLY A 158 -5.58 17.25 6.45
CA GLY A 158 -5.55 15.79 6.64
C GLY A 158 -5.87 15.01 5.35
N GLY A 159 -6.88 15.45 4.60
CA GLY A 159 -7.23 14.84 3.31
C GLY A 159 -6.13 15.00 2.26
N MET A 160 -5.43 16.13 2.22
CA MET A 160 -4.28 16.33 1.32
C MET A 160 -3.09 15.46 1.74
N GLN A 161 -2.83 15.33 3.05
CA GLN A 161 -1.79 14.43 3.56
C GLN A 161 -2.08 12.98 3.18
N GLN A 162 -3.33 12.54 3.28
CA GLN A 162 -3.75 11.20 2.91
C GLN A 162 -3.57 10.94 1.41
N ARG A 163 -4.00 11.87 0.55
CA ARG A 163 -3.78 11.79 -0.90
C ARG A 163 -2.29 11.75 -1.26
N LEU A 164 -1.46 12.55 -0.58
CA LEU A 164 -0.02 12.54 -0.77
C LEU A 164 0.61 11.21 -0.35
N GLN A 165 0.16 10.62 0.76
CA GLN A 165 0.61 9.29 1.20
C GLN A 165 0.26 8.22 0.16
N ILE A 166 -0.93 8.28 -0.44
CA ILE A 166 -1.34 7.37 -1.50
C ILE A 166 -0.46 7.57 -2.74
N ALA A 167 -0.26 8.83 -3.21
CA ALA A 167 0.65 9.15 -4.32
C ALA A 167 2.03 8.52 -4.12
N ARG A 168 2.61 8.74 -2.93
CA ARG A 168 3.90 8.16 -2.53
C ARG A 168 3.94 6.64 -2.65
N ASN A 169 2.86 5.95 -2.29
CA ASN A 169 2.81 4.49 -2.34
C ASN A 169 2.53 3.94 -3.73
N LEU A 170 1.83 4.67 -4.59
CA LEU A 170 1.46 4.21 -5.93
C LEU A 170 2.47 4.58 -7.02
N VAL A 171 3.38 5.53 -6.77
CA VAL A 171 4.33 6.04 -7.76
C VAL A 171 5.28 4.97 -8.34
N THR A 172 5.54 3.90 -7.62
CA THR A 172 6.35 2.76 -8.09
C THR A 172 5.55 1.74 -8.88
N HIS A 173 4.26 1.99 -9.16
CA HIS A 173 3.34 1.07 -9.81
C HIS A 173 3.33 -0.33 -9.15
N PRO A 174 3.01 -0.39 -7.84
CA PRO A 174 2.96 -1.66 -7.13
C PRO A 174 1.87 -2.57 -7.71
N ARG A 175 2.01 -3.89 -7.55
CA ARG A 175 0.96 -4.86 -7.92
C ARG A 175 -0.09 -5.03 -6.82
N LEU A 176 0.30 -4.76 -5.56
CA LEU A 176 -0.57 -4.91 -4.38
C LEU A 176 -0.43 -3.71 -3.44
N VAL A 177 -1.57 -3.21 -2.99
CA VAL A 177 -1.60 -2.13 -1.99
C VAL A 177 -2.41 -2.57 -0.77
N PHE A 178 -1.81 -2.43 0.39
CA PHE A 178 -2.44 -2.58 1.69
C PHE A 178 -2.86 -1.21 2.20
N MET A 179 -4.12 -1.04 2.58
CA MET A 179 -4.67 0.23 3.06
C MET A 179 -5.35 0.01 4.42
N ASP A 180 -4.73 0.53 5.47
CA ASP A 180 -5.27 0.44 6.82
C ASP A 180 -6.18 1.64 7.09
N GLU A 181 -7.50 1.44 7.02
CA GLU A 181 -8.54 2.46 7.24
C GLU A 181 -8.23 3.82 6.58
N PRO A 182 -7.99 3.90 5.25
CA PRO A 182 -7.42 5.08 4.60
C PRO A 182 -8.31 6.33 4.68
N THR A 183 -9.54 6.21 5.16
CA THR A 183 -10.53 7.30 5.25
C THR A 183 -10.95 7.64 6.67
N ALA A 184 -10.57 6.87 7.69
CA ALA A 184 -11.13 6.96 9.05
C ALA A 184 -10.94 8.33 9.73
N SER A 185 -9.90 9.08 9.38
CA SER A 185 -9.60 10.40 9.96
C SER A 185 -10.13 11.58 9.14
N LEU A 186 -10.99 11.33 8.15
CA LEU A 186 -11.47 12.34 7.20
C LEU A 186 -12.97 12.62 7.38
N ASP A 187 -13.40 13.84 7.06
CA ASP A 187 -14.81 14.20 6.98
C ASP A 187 -15.55 13.38 5.92
N VAL A 188 -16.83 13.09 6.12
CA VAL A 188 -17.65 12.21 5.26
C VAL A 188 -17.58 12.61 3.77
N SER A 189 -17.63 13.93 3.48
CA SER A 189 -17.54 14.43 2.08
C SER A 189 -16.16 14.17 1.46
N VAL A 190 -15.09 14.23 2.24
CA VAL A 190 -13.71 13.96 1.81
C VAL A 190 -13.49 12.47 1.65
N GLN A 191 -14.09 11.64 2.55
CA GLN A 191 -14.05 10.18 2.44
C GLN A 191 -14.63 9.70 1.10
N ALA A 192 -15.84 10.15 0.75
CA ALA A 192 -16.50 9.73 -0.49
C ALA A 192 -15.64 10.05 -1.71
N ARG A 193 -15.09 11.26 -1.80
CA ARG A 193 -14.20 11.68 -2.89
C ARG A 193 -12.92 10.84 -2.95
N LEU A 194 -12.32 10.53 -1.79
CA LEU A 194 -11.11 9.71 -1.75
C LEU A 194 -11.38 8.27 -2.19
N LEU A 195 -12.51 7.69 -1.78
CA LEU A 195 -12.91 6.33 -2.20
C LEU A 195 -13.17 6.27 -3.71
N ASP A 196 -13.81 7.28 -4.29
CA ASP A 196 -14.02 7.35 -5.75
C ASP A 196 -12.70 7.51 -6.51
N LEU A 197 -11.77 8.30 -5.98
CA LEU A 197 -10.43 8.44 -6.53
C LEU A 197 -9.67 7.11 -6.48
N LEU A 198 -9.68 6.43 -5.33
CA LEU A 198 -9.04 5.12 -5.16
C LEU A 198 -9.62 4.07 -6.11
N ARG A 199 -10.95 4.02 -6.26
CA ARG A 199 -11.61 3.09 -7.17
C ARG A 199 -11.15 3.29 -8.62
N ARG A 200 -11.07 4.54 -9.09
CA ARG A 200 -10.54 4.87 -10.42
C ARG A 200 -9.10 4.43 -10.58
N LEU A 201 -8.24 4.75 -9.61
CA LEU A 201 -6.81 4.41 -9.65
C LEU A 201 -6.55 2.89 -9.64
N VAL A 202 -7.30 2.14 -8.84
CA VAL A 202 -7.21 0.68 -8.82
C VAL A 202 -7.55 0.11 -10.20
N ALA A 203 -8.64 0.61 -10.83
CA ALA A 203 -9.05 0.18 -12.17
C ALA A 203 -8.03 0.58 -13.24
N ASP A 204 -7.56 1.84 -13.24
CA ASP A 204 -6.64 2.38 -14.25
C ASP A 204 -5.25 1.73 -14.19
N LEU A 205 -4.79 1.39 -13.00
CA LEU A 205 -3.47 0.79 -12.78
C LEU A 205 -3.50 -0.74 -12.79
N GLY A 206 -4.69 -1.36 -12.77
CA GLY A 206 -4.84 -2.81 -12.69
C GLY A 206 -4.21 -3.42 -11.45
N LEU A 207 -4.11 -2.66 -10.36
CA LEU A 207 -3.50 -3.12 -9.11
C LEU A 207 -4.51 -3.86 -8.24
N ALA A 208 -4.04 -4.80 -7.42
CA ALA A 208 -4.85 -5.40 -6.37
C ALA A 208 -4.75 -4.58 -5.08
N ALA A 209 -5.82 -4.59 -4.26
CA ALA A 209 -5.83 -3.88 -2.98
C ALA A 209 -6.50 -4.68 -1.88
N ILE A 210 -6.01 -4.53 -0.64
CA ILE A 210 -6.68 -4.96 0.60
C ILE A 210 -6.96 -3.69 1.41
N ILE A 211 -8.23 -3.48 1.75
CA ILE A 211 -8.70 -2.26 2.44
C ILE A 211 -9.44 -2.65 3.73
#